data_d687c9f91064db6ca3e04134e049e3e5
#
_entry.id   d687c9f91064db6ca3e04134e049e3e5
#
_cell.length_a   1.000
_cell.length_b   1.000
_cell.length_c   1.000
_cell.angle_alpha   90.00
_cell.angle_beta   90.00
_cell.angle_gamma   90.00
#
_symmetry.space_group_name_H-M   'P 1'
#
loop_
_entity.id
_entity.type
_entity.pdbx_description
1 polymer ?
#
loop_
_entity_poly.entity_id
_entity_poly.type
_entity_poly.pdbx_seq_one_letter_code
_entity_poly.pdbx_strand_id
1 'polypeptide(L)'
;MSKPTKSSWEKLIRIGRYLKGQPRLVWMYKLQTMPCTIDVYVDSNWAGCRRTRKSTSGGIAILGSHVLKSWSKTQAVIAKSSGEAELFGVVRGSTEGLGLITQCGDLGTSTKIRVHLDASAAKGMVEREGLGKVR
;
A
#
# COMPACT_ATOMS: atom_id res chain seq x y z
N MET A 1 -11.62 -19.08 3.56
CA MET A 1 -12.81 -18.86 2.69
C MET A 1 -13.94 -19.71 3.24
N SER A 2 -15.00 -19.09 3.76
CA SER A 2 -16.09 -19.82 4.45
C SER A 2 -17.14 -20.46 3.51
N LYS A 3 -17.23 -20.01 2.25
CA LYS A 3 -18.13 -20.60 1.22
C LYS A 3 -17.51 -20.37 -0.17
N PRO A 4 -16.65 -21.27 -0.64
CA PRO A 4 -16.07 -21.17 -1.99
C PRO A 4 -17.16 -21.40 -3.06
N THR A 5 -17.17 -20.59 -4.11
CA THR A 5 -18.02 -20.75 -5.28
C THR A 5 -17.23 -21.38 -6.43
N LYS A 6 -17.92 -21.88 -7.47
CA LYS A 6 -17.27 -22.35 -8.69
C LYS A 6 -16.37 -21.27 -9.30
N SER A 7 -16.84 -20.01 -9.33
CA SER A 7 -16.05 -18.86 -9.78
C SER A 7 -14.80 -18.63 -8.94
N SER A 8 -14.88 -18.85 -7.61
CA SER A 8 -13.70 -18.75 -6.74
C SER A 8 -12.65 -19.81 -7.07
N TRP A 9 -13.10 -21.03 -7.40
CA TRP A 9 -12.25 -22.12 -7.82
C TRP A 9 -11.57 -21.85 -9.18
N GLU A 10 -12.29 -21.34 -10.15
CA GLU A 10 -11.75 -20.96 -11.47
C GLU A 10 -10.67 -19.87 -11.35
N LYS A 11 -10.86 -18.88 -10.46
CA LYS A 11 -9.85 -17.87 -10.16
C LYS A 11 -8.59 -18.49 -9.55
N LEU A 12 -8.75 -19.43 -8.62
CA LEU A 12 -7.62 -20.13 -8.00
C LEU A 12 -6.83 -20.96 -9.03
N ILE A 13 -7.53 -21.68 -9.93
CA ILE A 13 -6.90 -22.39 -11.03
C ILE A 13 -6.10 -21.45 -11.94
N ARG A 14 -6.64 -20.26 -12.25
CA ARG A 14 -5.94 -19.25 -13.05
C ARG A 14 -4.64 -18.81 -12.38
N ILE A 15 -4.68 -18.54 -11.06
CA ILE A 15 -3.48 -18.20 -10.28
C ILE A 15 -2.48 -19.35 -10.31
N GLY A 16 -2.93 -20.59 -10.09
CA GLY A 16 -2.07 -21.78 -10.13
C GLY A 16 -1.39 -21.97 -11.50
N ARG A 17 -2.12 -21.74 -12.59
CA ARG A 17 -1.55 -21.79 -13.96
C ARG A 17 -0.51 -20.71 -14.19
N TYR A 18 -0.76 -19.48 -13.71
CA TYR A 18 0.20 -18.38 -13.79
C TYR A 18 1.49 -18.73 -13.04
N LEU A 19 1.38 -19.20 -11.78
CA LEU A 19 2.54 -19.57 -10.97
C LEU A 19 3.31 -20.76 -11.56
N LYS A 20 2.62 -21.72 -12.19
CA LYS A 20 3.27 -22.81 -12.92
C LYS A 20 4.09 -22.32 -14.11
N GLY A 21 3.61 -21.28 -14.82
CA GLY A 21 4.33 -20.66 -15.95
C GLY A 21 5.45 -19.71 -15.51
N GLN A 22 5.41 -19.24 -14.24
CA GLN A 22 6.38 -18.33 -13.65
C GLN A 22 6.89 -18.91 -12.30
N PRO A 23 7.67 -20.01 -12.33
CA PRO A 23 8.04 -20.75 -11.10
C PRO A 23 9.01 -19.99 -10.21
N ARG A 24 9.62 -18.92 -10.72
CA ARG A 24 10.57 -18.10 -9.97
C ARG A 24 10.28 -16.63 -10.18
N LEU A 25 10.23 -15.86 -9.08
CA LEU A 25 10.31 -14.42 -9.09
C LEU A 25 11.73 -14.03 -8.66
N VAL A 26 12.45 -13.39 -9.57
CA VAL A 26 13.81 -12.90 -9.29
C VAL A 26 13.73 -11.40 -9.06
N TRP A 27 14.06 -10.97 -7.85
CA TRP A 27 14.27 -9.56 -7.53
C TRP A 27 15.76 -9.26 -7.65
N MET A 28 16.11 -8.33 -8.51
CA MET A 28 17.49 -7.93 -8.71
C MET A 28 17.78 -6.62 -7.96
N TYR A 29 18.66 -6.69 -6.98
CA TYR A 29 19.15 -5.53 -6.24
C TYR A 29 20.50 -5.12 -6.81
N LYS A 30 20.48 -4.18 -7.74
CA LYS A 30 21.71 -3.65 -8.34
C LYS A 30 22.42 -2.74 -7.36
N LEU A 31 23.76 -2.73 -7.39
CA LEU A 31 24.52 -1.75 -6.61
C LEU A 31 24.08 -0.33 -7.01
N GLN A 32 23.79 0.50 -6.03
CA GLN A 32 23.41 1.91 -6.20
C GLN A 32 24.06 2.76 -5.13
N THR A 33 24.26 4.05 -5.41
CA THR A 33 24.58 5.03 -4.35
C THR A 33 23.44 5.06 -3.36
N MET A 34 23.74 5.18 -2.05
CA MET A 34 22.72 5.15 -1.00
C MET A 34 21.73 6.30 -1.16
N PRO A 35 20.45 6.03 -1.47
CA PRO A 35 19.45 7.09 -1.55
C PRO A 35 19.08 7.63 -0.16
N CYS A 36 18.77 8.90 -0.08
CA CYS A 36 18.35 9.54 1.17
C CYS A 36 16.82 9.55 1.38
N THR A 37 16.05 9.04 0.42
CA THR A 37 14.58 9.10 0.48
C THR A 37 13.99 7.73 0.17
N ILE A 38 13.05 7.31 1.02
CA ILE A 38 12.20 6.14 0.80
C ILE A 38 10.90 6.64 0.17
N ASP A 39 10.60 6.22 -1.05
CA ASP A 39 9.36 6.52 -1.74
C ASP A 39 8.31 5.46 -1.40
N VAL A 40 7.20 5.90 -0.84
CA VAL A 40 6.08 5.03 -0.40
C VAL A 40 4.87 5.33 -1.27
N TYR A 41 4.52 4.41 -2.15
CA TYR A 41 3.34 4.50 -3.01
C TYR A 41 2.18 3.80 -2.33
N VAL A 42 1.03 4.45 -2.27
CA VAL A 42 -0.19 3.92 -1.65
C VAL A 42 -1.37 4.02 -2.60
N ASP A 43 -2.26 3.03 -2.51
CA ASP A 43 -3.50 2.95 -3.28
C ASP A 43 -4.57 2.28 -2.44
N SER A 44 -5.84 2.58 -2.72
CA SER A 44 -6.98 2.00 -2.00
C SER A 44 -8.09 1.58 -2.94
N ASN A 45 -8.50 0.32 -2.85
CA ASN A 45 -9.70 -0.18 -3.53
C ASN A 45 -10.92 0.00 -2.62
N TRP A 46 -11.64 1.13 -2.80
CA TRP A 46 -12.82 1.46 -2.02
C TRP A 46 -13.93 0.42 -2.18
N ALA A 47 -14.42 -0.08 -1.03
CA ALA A 47 -15.53 -1.03 -0.94
C ALA A 47 -15.38 -2.26 -1.85
N GLY A 48 -14.15 -2.66 -2.18
CA GLY A 48 -13.84 -3.75 -3.12
C GLY A 48 -14.37 -5.11 -2.68
N CYS A 49 -14.53 -5.35 -1.39
CA CYS A 49 -15.17 -6.55 -0.88
C CYS A 49 -16.70 -6.42 -0.94
N ARG A 50 -17.35 -7.03 -1.94
CA ARG A 50 -18.81 -6.97 -2.13
C ARG A 50 -19.60 -7.47 -0.93
N ARG A 51 -19.08 -8.42 -0.16
CA ARG A 51 -19.76 -9.02 0.99
C ARG A 51 -19.69 -8.14 2.24
N THR A 52 -18.51 -7.60 2.54
CA THR A 52 -18.27 -6.83 3.77
C THR A 52 -18.25 -5.33 3.55
N ARG A 53 -18.23 -4.88 2.29
CA ARG A 53 -18.08 -3.48 1.86
C ARG A 53 -16.80 -2.83 2.39
N LYS A 54 -15.85 -3.62 2.88
CA LYS A 54 -14.55 -3.13 3.31
C LYS A 54 -13.64 -2.84 2.13
N SER A 55 -12.87 -1.79 2.27
CA SER A 55 -11.81 -1.39 1.34
C SER A 55 -10.53 -2.18 1.57
N THR A 56 -9.65 -2.19 0.57
CA THR A 56 -8.32 -2.78 0.69
C THR A 56 -7.29 -1.68 0.42
N SER A 57 -6.35 -1.48 1.34
CA SER A 57 -5.21 -0.60 1.14
C SER A 57 -4.02 -1.43 0.67
N GLY A 58 -3.40 -1.00 -0.41
CA GLY A 58 -2.16 -1.53 -0.96
C GLY A 58 -1.05 -0.49 -0.89
N GLY A 59 0.19 -0.95 -0.95
CA GLY A 59 1.31 -0.05 -1.11
C GLY A 59 2.63 -0.77 -1.30
N ILE A 60 3.62 0.03 -1.67
CA ILE A 60 4.99 -0.40 -1.89
C ILE A 60 5.95 0.68 -1.40
N ALA A 61 6.99 0.30 -0.70
CA ALA A 61 8.08 1.18 -0.28
C ALA A 61 9.34 0.85 -1.08
N ILE A 62 9.97 1.86 -1.64
CA ILE A 62 11.12 1.75 -2.54
C ILE A 62 12.23 2.66 -2.04
N LEU A 63 13.47 2.17 -2.01
CA LEU A 63 14.68 2.95 -1.75
C LEU A 63 15.54 2.96 -3.03
N GLY A 64 15.50 4.06 -3.75
CA GLY A 64 16.09 4.14 -5.08
C GLY A 64 15.44 3.15 -6.05
N SER A 65 16.19 2.16 -6.53
CA SER A 65 15.69 1.10 -7.40
C SER A 65 15.24 -0.17 -6.63
N HIS A 66 15.37 -0.19 -5.31
CA HIS A 66 15.13 -1.38 -4.49
C HIS A 66 13.78 -1.35 -3.81
N VAL A 67 12.97 -2.39 -4.02
CA VAL A 67 11.75 -2.60 -3.27
C VAL A 67 12.11 -3.11 -1.87
N LEU A 68 11.78 -2.34 -0.84
CA LEU A 68 11.99 -2.71 0.56
C LEU A 68 10.83 -3.52 1.11
N LYS A 69 9.60 -3.10 0.79
CA LYS A 69 8.39 -3.71 1.33
C LYS A 69 7.21 -3.50 0.40
N SER A 70 6.31 -4.48 0.34
CA SER A 70 4.99 -4.33 -0.27
C SER A 70 3.93 -4.90 0.65
N TRP A 71 2.70 -4.39 0.56
CA TRP A 71 1.57 -4.89 1.34
C TRP A 71 0.25 -4.73 0.59
N SER A 72 -0.70 -5.57 0.99
CA SER A 72 -2.11 -5.45 0.62
C SER A 72 -2.94 -5.93 1.80
N LYS A 73 -3.75 -5.04 2.38
CA LYS A 73 -4.51 -5.35 3.59
C LYS A 73 -5.91 -4.77 3.54
N THR A 74 -6.89 -5.60 3.91
CA THR A 74 -8.27 -5.14 4.11
C THR A 74 -8.33 -4.17 5.29
N GLN A 75 -8.99 -3.03 5.10
CA GLN A 75 -9.20 -2.04 6.15
C GLN A 75 -10.10 -2.60 7.26
N ALA A 76 -9.82 -2.23 8.50
CA ALA A 76 -10.59 -2.70 9.67
C ALA A 76 -12.01 -2.14 9.66
N VAL A 77 -12.18 -0.90 9.22
CA VAL A 77 -13.44 -0.16 9.16
C VAL A 77 -13.99 -0.10 7.74
N ILE A 78 -15.27 0.24 7.60
CA ILE A 78 -15.91 0.51 6.31
C ILE A 78 -15.80 2.00 6.03
N ALA A 79 -15.03 2.37 5.02
CA ALA A 79 -14.91 3.74 4.56
C ALA A 79 -16.20 4.22 3.89
N LYS A 80 -16.67 5.42 4.24
CA LYS A 80 -17.91 6.03 3.72
C LYS A 80 -17.72 6.61 2.31
N SER A 81 -16.48 6.90 1.91
CA SER A 81 -16.12 7.43 0.60
C SER A 81 -14.77 6.88 0.12
N SER A 82 -14.48 7.05 -1.18
CA SER A 82 -13.16 6.72 -1.72
C SER A 82 -12.07 7.57 -1.06
N GLY A 83 -12.31 8.86 -0.84
CA GLY A 83 -11.34 9.75 -0.16
C GLY A 83 -11.00 9.29 1.26
N GLU A 84 -11.98 8.80 2.03
CA GLU A 84 -11.73 8.22 3.35
C GLU A 84 -10.93 6.92 3.26
N ALA A 85 -11.21 6.06 2.28
CA ALA A 85 -10.43 4.85 2.06
C ALA A 85 -8.97 5.17 1.69
N GLU A 86 -8.77 6.19 0.84
CA GLU A 86 -7.44 6.67 0.48
C GLU A 86 -6.70 7.25 1.69
N LEU A 87 -7.37 8.02 2.55
CA LEU A 87 -6.78 8.54 3.78
C LEU A 87 -6.27 7.42 4.69
N PHE A 88 -7.04 6.32 4.86
CA PHE A 88 -6.56 5.13 5.56
C PHE A 88 -5.34 4.50 4.88
N GLY A 89 -5.28 4.51 3.55
CA GLY A 89 -4.11 4.10 2.76
C GLY A 89 -2.87 4.93 3.08
N VAL A 90 -3.02 6.26 3.10
CA VAL A 90 -1.95 7.21 3.45
C VAL A 90 -1.44 7.00 4.87
N VAL A 91 -2.34 6.91 5.86
CA VAL A 91 -1.97 6.65 7.26
C VAL A 91 -1.17 5.34 7.36
N ARG A 92 -1.62 4.30 6.70
CA ARG A 92 -0.90 3.02 6.67
C ARG A 92 0.46 3.16 6.03
N GLY A 93 0.56 3.78 4.87
CA GLY A 93 1.83 3.99 4.14
C GLY A 93 2.82 4.80 4.95
N SER A 94 2.36 5.87 5.61
CA SER A 94 3.18 6.69 6.50
C SER A 94 3.72 5.88 7.68
N THR A 95 2.89 5.05 8.32
CA THR A 95 3.31 4.17 9.43
C THR A 95 4.37 3.17 8.98
N GLU A 96 4.18 2.52 7.81
CA GLU A 96 5.17 1.59 7.25
C GLU A 96 6.49 2.32 6.90
N GLY A 97 6.39 3.51 6.32
CA GLY A 97 7.56 4.33 5.98
C GLY A 97 8.34 4.79 7.23
N LEU A 98 7.66 5.22 8.29
CA LEU A 98 8.29 5.59 9.56
C LEU A 98 9.03 4.40 10.19
N GLY A 99 8.43 3.20 10.14
CA GLY A 99 9.11 1.99 10.59
C GLY A 99 10.40 1.70 9.81
N LEU A 100 10.39 1.93 8.48
CA LEU A 100 11.59 1.78 7.65
C LEU A 100 12.66 2.83 7.96
N ILE A 101 12.28 4.10 8.25
CA ILE A 101 13.24 5.13 8.71
C ILE A 101 13.94 4.67 9.98
N THR A 102 13.19 4.16 10.97
CA THR A 102 13.75 3.65 12.22
C THR A 102 14.78 2.55 11.94
N GLN A 103 14.41 1.56 11.10
CA GLN A 103 15.33 0.48 10.72
C GLN A 103 16.59 1.00 10.01
N CYS A 104 16.45 1.97 9.10
CA CYS A 104 17.61 2.61 8.46
C CYS A 104 18.50 3.34 9.48
N GLY A 105 17.89 4.00 10.45
CA GLY A 105 18.60 4.65 11.56
C GLY A 105 19.41 3.67 12.40
N ASP A 106 18.83 2.50 12.74
CA ASP A 106 19.51 1.42 13.46
C ASP A 106 20.72 0.88 12.68
N LEU A 107 20.66 0.96 11.35
CA LEU A 107 21.78 0.60 10.44
C LEU A 107 22.75 1.77 10.19
N GLY A 108 22.63 2.89 10.92
CA GLY A 108 23.51 4.06 10.80
C GLY A 108 23.23 4.94 9.59
N THR A 109 22.05 4.82 8.95
CA THR A 109 21.70 5.56 7.74
C THR A 109 20.52 6.50 8.00
N SER A 110 20.70 7.81 7.73
CA SER A 110 19.61 8.79 7.81
C SER A 110 18.83 8.83 6.50
N THR A 111 17.53 8.55 6.57
CA THR A 111 16.61 8.61 5.42
C THR A 111 15.38 9.44 5.74
N LYS A 112 14.68 9.90 4.69
CA LYS A 112 13.38 10.57 4.77
C LYS A 112 12.34 9.72 4.05
N ILE A 113 11.06 9.94 4.34
CA ILE A 113 9.98 9.34 3.53
C ILE A 113 9.33 10.40 2.63
N ARG A 114 8.86 9.92 1.48
CA ARG A 114 7.96 10.63 0.58
C ARG A 114 6.79 9.72 0.27
N VAL A 115 5.59 10.13 0.66
CA VAL A 115 4.37 9.37 0.38
C VAL A 115 3.76 9.88 -0.92
N HIS A 116 3.53 8.96 -1.85
CA HIS A 116 2.89 9.21 -3.14
C HIS A 116 1.47 8.65 -3.11
N LEU A 117 0.51 9.48 -3.50
CA LEU A 117 -0.91 9.12 -3.65
C LEU A 117 -1.44 9.76 -4.92
N ASP A 118 -2.39 9.12 -5.57
CA ASP A 118 -3.02 9.62 -6.80
C ASP A 118 -4.33 10.37 -6.53
N ALA A 119 -4.96 10.13 -5.38
CA ALA A 119 -6.24 10.71 -5.01
C ALA A 119 -6.11 12.17 -4.57
N SER A 120 -6.56 13.10 -5.40
CA SER A 120 -6.62 14.55 -5.09
C SER A 120 -7.44 14.85 -3.83
N ALA A 121 -8.49 14.07 -3.55
CA ALA A 121 -9.33 14.21 -2.36
C ALA A 121 -8.54 13.90 -1.07
N ALA A 122 -7.77 12.81 -1.04
CA ALA A 122 -6.95 12.46 0.12
C ALA A 122 -5.79 13.46 0.30
N LYS A 123 -5.17 13.91 -0.80
CA LYS A 123 -4.16 14.97 -0.77
C LYS A 123 -4.71 16.24 -0.13
N GLY A 124 -5.88 16.71 -0.55
CA GLY A 124 -6.54 17.88 0.04
C GLY A 124 -6.93 17.71 1.51
N MET A 125 -7.15 16.47 2.00
CA MET A 125 -7.38 16.20 3.42
C MET A 125 -6.08 16.26 4.23
N VAL A 126 -4.99 15.72 3.70
CA VAL A 126 -3.67 15.67 4.37
C VAL A 126 -3.01 17.05 4.42
N GLU A 127 -3.13 17.84 3.34
CA GLU A 127 -2.50 19.16 3.23
C GLU A 127 -3.33 20.28 3.92
N ARG A 128 -4.54 19.97 4.38
CA ARG A 128 -5.40 20.98 5.01
C ARG A 128 -4.92 21.32 6.41
N GLU A 129 -4.64 22.58 6.65
CA GLU A 129 -4.44 23.15 7.98
C GLU A 129 -5.79 23.56 8.59
N GLY A 130 -6.06 23.11 9.82
CA GLY A 130 -7.28 23.41 10.60
C GLY A 130 -8.46 22.44 10.37
N LEU A 131 -9.53 22.64 11.18
CA LEU A 131 -10.69 21.73 11.25
C LEU A 131 -11.60 21.75 10.01
N GLY A 132 -11.38 22.63 9.06
CA GLY A 132 -12.28 22.82 7.91
C GLY A 132 -13.69 23.30 8.31
N LYS A 133 -14.55 23.55 7.32
CA LYS A 133 -15.98 23.84 7.61
C LYS A 133 -16.67 22.54 8.01
N VAL A 134 -16.96 22.37 9.29
CA VAL A 134 -17.92 21.38 9.77
C VAL A 134 -19.31 21.90 9.32
N ARG A 135 -19.97 21.20 8.41
CA ARG A 135 -21.38 21.42 8.08
C ARG A 135 -22.23 20.44 8.88
#